data_869bdbe56a29ac21df46c5910504bd4e
#
_entry.id   869bdbe56a29ac21df46c5910504bd4e
#
_cell.length_a   1.000
_cell.length_b   1.000
_cell.length_c   1.000
_cell.angle_alpha   90.00
_cell.angle_beta   90.00
_cell.angle_gamma   90.00
#
_symmetry.space_group_name_H-M   'P 1'
#
loop_
_entity.id
_entity.type
_entity.pdbx_description
1 polymer ?
#
loop_
_entity_poly.entity_id
_entity_poly.type
_entity_poly.pdbx_seq_one_letter_code
_entity_poly.pdbx_strand_id
1 'polypeptide(L)'
;LIDHLVGTYENPPRSTVAQAYDFIIETLEEAVTLMSEEKNNGRMNKYAARALLARIYLYHDDNRKAFDLADQLIKDADTSESYALYPHEKYVAAWSVEAKFGSESFFEIANSVDDTPGRDSWGYLLNWYGYQKGFVTQKYAEQMLADPGDVRGQLLEENKYAGKTVWWLYKLRGTDLKTAPLECNNVVLRLSEVYLIAAEAGCKLGGDAAVQGLGYLNEIVKRGNPDNEVTMADYTLDRVLDERSKELVGEGHRFFDLLRNGKTIVRKGGYHLPSVDEEVDWDFYKCVLPIPEDQFIFSPEMEQNPGYPKN
;
A
#
# COMPACT_ATOMS: atom_id res chain seq x y z
N LEU A 1 19.23 15.09 2.82
CA LEU A 1 18.02 15.86 2.46
C LEU A 1 18.42 17.04 1.61
N ILE A 2 17.70 17.27 0.53
CA ILE A 2 17.93 18.39 -0.39
C ILE A 2 16.63 19.19 -0.43
N ASP A 3 16.67 20.40 0.13
CA ASP A 3 15.56 21.35 0.24
C ASP A 3 15.74 22.61 -0.61
N HIS A 4 16.79 22.63 -1.43
CA HIS A 4 17.15 23.72 -2.31
C HIS A 4 17.70 23.22 -3.65
N LEU A 5 17.90 24.11 -4.62
CA LEU A 5 18.58 23.77 -5.88
C LEU A 5 20.06 23.48 -5.59
N VAL A 6 20.46 22.22 -5.83
CA VAL A 6 21.85 21.79 -5.66
C VAL A 6 22.71 22.38 -6.77
N GLY A 7 23.80 23.03 -6.40
CA GLY A 7 24.78 23.58 -7.34
C GLY A 7 25.54 22.48 -8.08
N THR A 8 26.13 22.80 -9.24
CA THR A 8 26.82 21.84 -10.13
C THR A 8 27.94 21.05 -9.45
N TYR A 9 28.51 21.59 -8.37
CA TYR A 9 29.62 20.98 -7.62
C TYR A 9 29.27 20.65 -6.18
N GLU A 10 28.00 20.71 -5.83
CA GLU A 10 27.52 20.39 -4.50
C GLU A 10 27.15 18.90 -4.42
N ASN A 11 27.84 18.17 -3.56
CA ASN A 11 27.59 16.74 -3.32
C ASN A 11 27.09 16.59 -1.86
N PRO A 12 25.80 16.72 -1.58
CA PRO A 12 25.28 16.62 -0.23
C PRO A 12 25.50 15.22 0.33
N PRO A 13 25.90 15.09 1.60
CA PRO A 13 26.07 13.79 2.24
C PRO A 13 24.72 13.09 2.40
N ARG A 14 24.77 11.79 2.55
CA ARG A 14 23.59 10.97 2.84
C ARG A 14 23.04 11.32 4.22
N SER A 15 21.74 11.63 4.27
CA SER A 15 21.03 11.85 5.53
C SER A 15 20.77 10.53 6.26
N THR A 16 20.70 10.57 7.58
CA THR A 16 20.26 9.42 8.37
C THR A 16 18.78 9.14 8.21
N VAL A 17 18.35 7.92 8.56
CA VAL A 17 16.92 7.56 8.56
C VAL A 17 16.12 8.46 9.50
N ALA A 18 16.66 8.77 10.69
CA ALA A 18 16.01 9.66 11.65
C ALA A 18 15.79 11.07 11.04
N GLN A 19 16.84 11.67 10.47
CA GLN A 19 16.71 12.97 9.81
C GLN A 19 15.68 12.96 8.67
N ALA A 20 15.58 11.86 7.93
CA ALA A 20 14.59 11.72 6.88
C ALA A 20 13.16 11.68 7.45
N TYR A 21 12.93 10.92 8.53
CA TYR A 21 11.61 10.89 9.19
C TYR A 21 11.25 12.24 9.81
N ASP A 22 12.16 12.90 10.51
CA ASP A 22 11.94 14.22 11.09
C ASP A 22 11.49 15.21 10.02
N PHE A 23 12.23 15.29 8.91
CA PHE A 23 11.89 16.17 7.79
C PHE A 23 10.52 15.86 7.15
N ILE A 24 10.21 14.57 6.94
CA ILE A 24 8.92 14.16 6.36
C ILE A 24 7.77 14.53 7.31
N ILE A 25 7.93 14.28 8.60
CA ILE A 25 6.90 14.56 9.61
C ILE A 25 6.65 16.06 9.69
N GLU A 26 7.70 16.89 9.86
CA GLU A 26 7.58 18.35 9.91
C GLU A 26 6.90 18.92 8.66
N THR A 27 7.33 18.45 7.47
CA THR A 27 6.75 18.88 6.20
C THR A 27 5.27 18.52 6.08
N LEU A 28 4.87 17.31 6.52
CA LEU A 28 3.47 16.88 6.46
C LEU A 28 2.61 17.57 7.52
N GLU A 29 3.13 17.81 8.73
CA GLU A 29 2.43 18.57 9.76
C GLU A 29 2.15 20.00 9.28
N GLU A 30 3.12 20.66 8.63
CA GLU A 30 2.91 21.96 7.99
C GLU A 30 1.88 21.87 6.85
N ALA A 31 2.00 20.91 5.96
CA ALA A 31 1.07 20.70 4.84
C ALA A 31 -0.38 20.55 5.32
N VAL A 32 -0.63 19.82 6.42
CA VAL A 32 -1.97 19.69 7.02
C VAL A 32 -2.55 21.03 7.43
N THR A 33 -1.73 22.00 7.84
CA THR A 33 -2.21 23.35 8.23
C THR A 33 -2.54 24.23 7.02
N LEU A 34 -1.84 24.03 5.90
CA LEU A 34 -1.92 24.89 4.71
C LEU A 34 -2.92 24.40 3.66
N MET A 35 -3.16 23.09 3.59
CA MET A 35 -4.02 22.49 2.55
C MET A 35 -5.50 22.69 2.86
N SER A 36 -6.30 22.83 1.80
CA SER A 36 -7.77 22.85 1.88
C SER A 36 -8.33 21.43 2.09
N GLU A 37 -9.55 21.35 2.62
CA GLU A 37 -10.28 20.09 2.80
C GLU A 37 -11.02 19.66 1.54
N GLU A 38 -11.15 20.53 0.57
CA GLU A 38 -11.89 20.28 -0.67
C GLU A 38 -11.26 19.10 -1.43
N LYS A 39 -12.10 18.14 -1.83
CA LYS A 39 -11.67 17.01 -2.66
C LYS A 39 -11.33 17.50 -4.06
N ASN A 40 -10.07 17.25 -4.47
CA ASN A 40 -9.58 17.66 -5.76
C ASN A 40 -8.94 16.47 -6.46
N ASN A 41 -9.58 16.00 -7.53
CA ASN A 41 -9.15 14.83 -8.28
C ASN A 41 -7.73 15.00 -8.85
N GLY A 42 -6.82 14.07 -8.52
CA GLY A 42 -5.42 14.11 -8.96
C GLY A 42 -4.52 15.10 -8.21
N ARG A 43 -5.01 15.73 -7.14
CA ARG A 43 -4.19 16.61 -6.29
C ARG A 43 -4.40 16.26 -4.82
N MET A 44 -3.36 16.45 -4.03
CA MET A 44 -3.44 16.26 -2.58
C MET A 44 -4.26 17.39 -1.93
N ASN A 45 -5.02 17.02 -0.91
CA ASN A 45 -5.72 17.93 -0.01
C ASN A 45 -5.36 17.60 1.45
N LYS A 46 -5.98 18.27 2.41
CA LYS A 46 -5.72 18.05 3.84
C LYS A 46 -5.96 16.58 4.27
N TYR A 47 -7.00 15.91 3.74
CA TYR A 47 -7.26 14.50 4.04
C TYR A 47 -6.12 13.60 3.53
N ALA A 48 -5.64 13.83 2.33
CA ALA A 48 -4.51 13.11 1.76
C ALA A 48 -3.21 13.32 2.57
N ALA A 49 -2.92 14.57 2.98
CA ALA A 49 -1.77 14.87 3.81
C ALA A 49 -1.83 14.17 5.18
N ARG A 50 -3.00 14.17 5.82
CA ARG A 50 -3.24 13.47 7.10
C ARG A 50 -3.12 11.95 6.95
N ALA A 51 -3.65 11.37 5.88
CA ALA A 51 -3.54 9.94 5.60
C ALA A 51 -2.07 9.52 5.41
N LEU A 52 -1.30 10.32 4.66
CA LEU A 52 0.13 10.09 4.49
C LEU A 52 0.89 10.23 5.81
N LEU A 53 0.58 11.26 6.61
CA LEU A 53 1.21 11.46 7.92
C LEU A 53 0.90 10.30 8.89
N ALA A 54 -0.34 9.79 8.89
CA ALA A 54 -0.70 8.61 9.69
C ALA A 54 0.10 7.36 9.27
N ARG A 55 0.30 7.14 7.97
CA ARG A 55 1.17 6.08 7.43
C ARG A 55 2.62 6.27 7.91
N ILE A 56 3.14 7.49 7.86
CA ILE A 56 4.52 7.80 8.30
C ILE A 56 4.69 7.55 9.80
N TYR A 57 3.75 7.97 10.65
CA TYR A 57 3.79 7.67 12.07
C TYR A 57 3.78 6.16 12.34
N LEU A 58 2.92 5.39 11.62
CA LEU A 58 2.90 3.93 11.74
C LEU A 58 4.23 3.29 11.33
N TYR A 59 4.85 3.78 10.25
CA TYR A 59 6.14 3.28 9.76
C TYR A 59 7.31 3.66 10.67
N HIS A 60 7.21 4.78 11.36
CA HIS A 60 8.16 5.24 12.38
C HIS A 60 7.92 4.60 13.77
N ASP A 61 6.94 3.69 13.87
CA ASP A 61 6.50 3.03 15.11
C ASP A 61 5.95 3.99 16.18
N ASP A 62 5.58 5.23 15.81
CA ASP A 62 4.82 6.13 16.69
C ASP A 62 3.33 5.74 16.66
N ASN A 63 3.04 4.59 17.25
CA ASN A 63 1.71 3.98 17.20
C ASN A 63 0.64 4.87 17.85
N ARG A 64 0.99 5.70 18.83
CA ARG A 64 0.03 6.62 19.47
C ARG A 64 -0.40 7.71 18.49
N LYS A 65 0.54 8.40 17.86
CA LYS A 65 0.22 9.42 16.88
C LYS A 65 -0.46 8.84 15.63
N ALA A 66 -0.02 7.66 15.18
CA ALA A 66 -0.66 6.96 14.06
C ALA A 66 -2.13 6.65 14.36
N PHE A 67 -2.43 6.12 15.57
CA PHE A 67 -3.78 5.80 15.99
C PHE A 67 -4.65 7.06 16.10
N ASP A 68 -4.19 8.07 16.85
CA ASP A 68 -4.97 9.28 17.15
C ASP A 68 -5.30 10.05 15.85
N LEU A 69 -4.34 10.15 14.93
CA LEU A 69 -4.56 10.81 13.64
C LEU A 69 -5.48 10.01 12.71
N ALA A 70 -5.33 8.68 12.66
CA ALA A 70 -6.19 7.83 11.86
C ALA A 70 -7.63 7.81 12.40
N ASP A 71 -7.82 7.69 13.71
CA ASP A 71 -9.12 7.76 14.39
C ASP A 71 -9.85 9.07 14.07
N GLN A 72 -9.14 10.21 14.20
CA GLN A 72 -9.72 11.52 13.87
C GLN A 72 -10.06 11.63 12.38
N LEU A 73 -9.19 11.13 11.50
CA LEU A 73 -9.43 11.18 10.05
C LEU A 73 -10.63 10.32 9.63
N ILE A 74 -10.84 9.16 10.26
CA ILE A 74 -12.02 8.32 10.02
C ILE A 74 -13.29 9.07 10.44
N LYS A 75 -13.32 9.67 11.63
CA LYS A 75 -14.46 10.43 12.13
C LYS A 75 -14.79 11.64 11.24
N ASP A 76 -13.77 12.33 10.73
CA ASP A 76 -13.97 13.45 9.81
C ASP A 76 -14.47 12.96 8.44
N ALA A 77 -14.00 11.81 7.96
CA ALA A 77 -14.50 11.20 6.73
C ALA A 77 -15.99 10.79 6.85
N ASP A 78 -16.38 10.19 7.99
CA ASP A 78 -17.76 9.79 8.25
C ASP A 78 -18.74 10.98 8.27
N THR A 79 -18.28 12.17 8.59
CA THR A 79 -19.09 13.41 8.54
C THR A 79 -18.99 14.14 7.22
N SER A 80 -18.09 13.71 6.33
CA SER A 80 -17.87 14.29 5.01
C SER A 80 -18.78 13.67 3.97
N GLU A 81 -19.38 14.47 3.11
CA GLU A 81 -20.12 13.97 1.92
C GLU A 81 -19.19 13.43 0.82
N SER A 82 -17.88 13.68 0.95
CA SER A 82 -16.88 13.39 -0.09
C SER A 82 -16.18 12.04 0.07
N TYR A 83 -16.18 11.46 1.29
CA TYR A 83 -15.43 10.25 1.60
C TYR A 83 -16.27 9.22 2.34
N ALA A 84 -16.21 7.97 1.89
CA ALA A 84 -16.84 6.82 2.53
C ALA A 84 -16.17 5.52 2.05
N LEU A 85 -16.21 4.48 2.86
CA LEU A 85 -15.83 3.14 2.41
C LEU A 85 -16.77 2.68 1.29
N TYR A 86 -16.21 1.98 0.29
CA TYR A 86 -17.06 1.31 -0.70
C TYR A 86 -17.95 0.26 -0.01
N PRO A 87 -19.24 0.21 -0.26
CA PRO A 87 -20.08 -0.85 0.24
C PRO A 87 -19.69 -2.20 -0.40
N HIS A 88 -19.98 -3.30 0.30
CA HIS A 88 -19.64 -4.66 -0.12
C HIS A 88 -20.01 -4.94 -1.61
N GLU A 89 -21.23 -4.64 -1.99
CA GLU A 89 -21.77 -4.90 -3.33
C GLU A 89 -21.16 -4.02 -4.44
N LYS A 90 -20.48 -2.93 -4.08
CA LYS A 90 -19.82 -2.02 -5.04
C LYS A 90 -18.30 -2.20 -5.08
N TYR A 91 -17.74 -2.99 -4.18
CA TYR A 91 -16.29 -3.08 -4.02
C TYR A 91 -15.55 -3.50 -5.30
N VAL A 92 -16.04 -4.54 -5.97
CA VAL A 92 -15.40 -5.05 -7.21
C VAL A 92 -15.46 -4.03 -8.34
N ALA A 93 -16.62 -3.35 -8.47
CA ALA A 93 -16.81 -2.32 -9.49
C ALA A 93 -15.95 -1.06 -9.23
N ALA A 94 -15.62 -0.78 -7.98
CA ALA A 94 -14.78 0.35 -7.60
C ALA A 94 -13.34 0.28 -8.16
N TRP A 95 -12.92 -0.87 -8.67
CA TRP A 95 -11.60 -1.08 -9.27
C TRP A 95 -11.62 -1.04 -10.81
N SER A 96 -12.70 -0.57 -11.40
CA SER A 96 -12.78 -0.32 -12.84
C SER A 96 -12.25 1.07 -13.20
N VAL A 97 -11.88 1.25 -14.48
CA VAL A 97 -11.45 2.57 -15.00
C VAL A 97 -12.50 3.66 -14.80
N GLU A 98 -13.78 3.28 -14.80
CA GLU A 98 -14.90 4.22 -14.65
C GLU A 98 -15.06 4.74 -13.22
N ALA A 99 -14.49 4.04 -12.24
CA ALA A 99 -14.62 4.38 -10.82
C ALA A 99 -13.45 5.21 -10.27
N LYS A 100 -12.70 5.92 -11.15
CA LYS A 100 -11.61 6.81 -10.77
C LYS A 100 -12.07 7.85 -9.73
N PHE A 101 -11.18 8.18 -8.80
CA PHE A 101 -11.42 9.17 -7.74
C PHE A 101 -12.67 8.88 -6.89
N GLY A 102 -12.90 7.59 -6.63
CA GLY A 102 -14.08 7.13 -5.88
C GLY A 102 -14.13 7.60 -4.43
N SER A 103 -15.16 7.16 -3.70
CA SER A 103 -15.41 7.65 -2.34
C SER A 103 -14.32 7.31 -1.32
N GLU A 104 -13.54 6.24 -1.51
CA GLU A 104 -12.41 5.96 -0.62
C GLU A 104 -11.13 6.74 -0.96
N SER A 105 -11.04 7.31 -2.16
CA SER A 105 -9.79 7.89 -2.66
C SER A 105 -9.51 9.26 -2.04
N PHE A 106 -8.41 9.36 -1.31
CA PHE A 106 -7.83 10.64 -0.89
C PHE A 106 -6.87 11.20 -1.93
N PHE A 107 -6.08 10.30 -2.58
CA PHE A 107 -5.16 10.70 -3.63
C PHE A 107 -4.91 9.57 -4.62
N GLU A 108 -5.03 9.90 -5.90
CA GLU A 108 -4.68 9.04 -7.02
C GLU A 108 -3.81 9.81 -8.01
N ILE A 109 -2.82 9.12 -8.57
CA ILE A 109 -2.10 9.62 -9.75
C ILE A 109 -3.03 9.38 -10.94
N ALA A 110 -3.45 10.48 -11.55
CA ALA A 110 -4.41 10.46 -12.64
C ALA A 110 -3.77 9.95 -13.93
N ASN A 111 -4.48 9.07 -14.62
CA ASN A 111 -4.20 8.67 -15.99
C ASN A 111 -5.45 8.89 -16.84
N SER A 112 -5.28 9.36 -18.05
CA SER A 112 -6.36 9.56 -19.02
C SER A 112 -5.96 8.99 -20.38
N VAL A 113 -6.87 8.98 -21.32
CA VAL A 113 -6.58 8.56 -22.70
C VAL A 113 -5.48 9.41 -23.34
N ASP A 114 -5.45 10.71 -23.02
CA ASP A 114 -4.52 11.68 -23.61
C ASP A 114 -3.23 11.82 -22.79
N ASP A 115 -3.23 11.38 -21.52
CA ASP A 115 -2.08 11.45 -20.61
C ASP A 115 -1.97 10.14 -19.83
N THR A 116 -1.34 9.15 -20.45
CA THR A 116 -1.17 7.81 -19.89
C THR A 116 0.25 7.31 -20.16
N PRO A 117 0.86 6.53 -19.23
CA PRO A 117 2.12 5.83 -19.50
C PRO A 117 1.94 4.72 -20.55
N GLY A 118 0.75 4.54 -21.11
CA GLY A 118 0.46 3.56 -22.13
C GLY A 118 0.72 2.13 -21.62
N ARG A 119 1.52 1.36 -22.38
CA ARG A 119 1.86 -0.03 -22.02
C ARG A 119 2.75 -0.17 -20.80
N ASP A 120 3.30 0.92 -20.27
CA ASP A 120 4.08 0.93 -19.02
C ASP A 120 3.20 1.22 -17.79
N SER A 121 1.88 1.33 -17.98
CA SER A 121 0.93 1.42 -16.86
C SER A 121 0.94 0.14 -16.02
N TRP A 122 0.73 0.27 -14.72
CA TRP A 122 0.62 -0.88 -13.81
C TRP A 122 -0.45 -1.88 -14.27
N GLY A 123 -1.60 -1.38 -14.72
CA GLY A 123 -2.67 -2.20 -15.23
C GLY A 123 -2.22 -3.04 -16.43
N TYR A 124 -1.44 -2.48 -17.36
CA TYR A 124 -0.93 -3.22 -18.51
C TYR A 124 0.19 -4.21 -18.16
N LEU A 125 1.11 -3.78 -17.28
CA LEU A 125 2.24 -4.63 -16.84
C LEU A 125 1.76 -5.89 -16.13
N LEU A 126 0.74 -5.78 -15.28
CA LEU A 126 0.27 -6.87 -14.41
C LEU A 126 -0.89 -7.66 -15.00
N ASN A 127 -1.60 -7.15 -16.00
CA ASN A 127 -2.80 -7.79 -16.53
C ASN A 127 -2.50 -8.97 -17.44
N TRP A 128 -3.38 -9.99 -17.44
CA TRP A 128 -3.31 -11.14 -18.34
C TRP A 128 -3.30 -10.74 -19.83
N TYR A 129 -4.09 -9.77 -20.19
CA TYR A 129 -4.16 -9.26 -21.57
C TYR A 129 -3.07 -8.25 -21.92
N GLY A 130 -2.20 -7.92 -20.94
CA GLY A 130 -1.03 -7.06 -21.11
C GLY A 130 0.29 -7.84 -21.14
N TYR A 131 1.30 -7.35 -20.41
CA TYR A 131 2.64 -7.97 -20.39
C TYR A 131 2.78 -9.18 -19.46
N GLN A 132 1.80 -9.49 -18.66
CA GLN A 132 1.81 -10.66 -17.77
C GLN A 132 3.05 -10.71 -16.83
N LYS A 133 3.43 -9.58 -16.24
CA LYS A 133 4.65 -9.48 -15.43
C LYS A 133 4.46 -9.79 -13.95
N GLY A 134 3.22 -9.93 -13.49
CA GLY A 134 2.94 -10.20 -12.09
C GLY A 134 1.77 -11.15 -11.89
N PHE A 135 1.96 -12.09 -10.96
CA PHE A 135 0.92 -12.99 -10.47
C PHE A 135 0.93 -12.95 -8.95
N VAL A 136 -0.21 -13.19 -8.33
CA VAL A 136 -0.22 -13.48 -6.90
C VAL A 136 0.30 -14.91 -6.66
N THR A 137 0.92 -15.15 -5.51
CA THR A 137 1.38 -16.49 -5.17
C THR A 137 0.18 -17.42 -4.94
N GLN A 138 0.37 -18.73 -5.14
CA GLN A 138 -0.68 -19.71 -4.87
C GLN A 138 -1.15 -19.61 -3.41
N LYS A 139 -0.23 -19.51 -2.46
CA LYS A 139 -0.55 -19.35 -1.04
C LYS A 139 -1.45 -18.14 -0.80
N TYR A 140 -1.17 -17.00 -1.45
CA TYR A 140 -1.99 -15.81 -1.34
C TYR A 140 -3.39 -16.01 -1.94
N ALA A 141 -3.49 -16.64 -3.13
CA ALA A 141 -4.76 -16.94 -3.75
C ALA A 141 -5.62 -17.87 -2.88
N GLU A 142 -5.03 -18.91 -2.31
CA GLU A 142 -5.70 -19.82 -1.37
C GLU A 142 -6.22 -19.06 -0.14
N GLN A 143 -5.44 -18.14 0.41
CA GLN A 143 -5.85 -17.30 1.56
C GLN A 143 -7.03 -16.38 1.20
N MET A 144 -7.01 -15.76 0.01
CA MET A 144 -8.09 -14.90 -0.47
C MET A 144 -9.39 -15.66 -0.74
N LEU A 145 -9.27 -16.87 -1.26
CA LEU A 145 -10.40 -17.71 -1.67
C LEU A 145 -10.90 -18.65 -0.56
N ALA A 146 -10.23 -18.66 0.61
CA ALA A 146 -10.63 -19.49 1.75
C ALA A 146 -12.01 -19.13 2.30
N ASP A 147 -12.43 -17.89 2.14
CA ASP A 147 -13.77 -17.40 2.47
C ASP A 147 -14.54 -17.07 1.19
N PRO A 148 -15.47 -17.94 0.76
CA PRO A 148 -16.26 -17.71 -0.46
C PRO A 148 -17.20 -16.48 -0.38
N GLY A 149 -17.50 -16.00 0.82
CA GLY A 149 -18.29 -14.79 1.06
C GLY A 149 -17.47 -13.50 0.92
N ASP A 150 -16.13 -13.59 0.89
CA ASP A 150 -15.28 -12.40 0.74
C ASP A 150 -15.29 -11.92 -0.71
N VAL A 151 -15.94 -10.78 -0.94
CA VAL A 151 -16.10 -10.18 -2.27
C VAL A 151 -14.78 -9.92 -2.97
N ARG A 152 -13.69 -9.71 -2.22
CA ARG A 152 -12.35 -9.45 -2.76
C ARG A 152 -11.79 -10.63 -3.55
N GLY A 153 -12.21 -11.85 -3.24
CA GLY A 153 -11.86 -13.04 -4.02
C GLY A 153 -12.27 -12.95 -5.49
N GLN A 154 -13.31 -12.17 -5.82
CA GLN A 154 -13.75 -11.93 -7.21
C GLN A 154 -12.74 -11.10 -8.03
N LEU A 155 -11.74 -10.49 -7.40
CA LEU A 155 -10.64 -9.81 -8.10
C LEU A 155 -9.51 -10.76 -8.50
N LEU A 156 -9.62 -12.07 -8.19
CA LEU A 156 -8.68 -13.09 -8.61
C LEU A 156 -9.27 -13.97 -9.71
N GLU A 157 -8.47 -14.26 -10.71
CA GLU A 157 -8.83 -15.22 -11.77
C GLU A 157 -7.72 -16.27 -11.93
N GLU A 158 -8.13 -17.54 -11.92
CA GLU A 158 -7.24 -18.65 -12.25
C GLU A 158 -6.98 -18.72 -13.75
N ASN A 159 -5.72 -18.95 -14.12
CA ASN A 159 -5.33 -19.12 -15.51
C ASN A 159 -4.15 -20.09 -15.64
N LYS A 160 -3.75 -20.41 -16.87
CA LYS A 160 -2.61 -21.27 -17.16
C LYS A 160 -1.50 -20.47 -17.84
N TYR A 161 -0.31 -20.47 -17.24
CA TYR A 161 0.88 -19.87 -17.80
C TYR A 161 2.04 -20.88 -17.81
N ALA A 162 2.65 -21.14 -18.96
CA ALA A 162 3.70 -22.14 -19.12
C ALA A 162 3.38 -23.51 -18.49
N GLY A 163 2.11 -23.95 -18.60
CA GLY A 163 1.63 -25.23 -18.04
C GLY A 163 1.37 -25.26 -16.53
N LYS A 164 1.62 -24.14 -15.82
CA LYS A 164 1.34 -23.99 -14.39
C LYS A 164 0.06 -23.21 -14.16
N THR A 165 -0.64 -23.51 -13.07
CA THR A 165 -1.74 -22.67 -12.58
C THR A 165 -1.16 -21.39 -12.00
N VAL A 166 -1.71 -20.25 -12.41
CA VAL A 166 -1.35 -18.92 -11.94
C VAL A 166 -2.62 -18.14 -11.62
N TRP A 167 -2.51 -17.18 -10.71
CA TRP A 167 -3.62 -16.35 -10.28
C TRP A 167 -3.35 -14.88 -10.62
N TRP A 168 -4.29 -14.28 -11.33
CA TRP A 168 -4.26 -12.87 -11.72
C TRP A 168 -5.02 -12.00 -10.76
N LEU A 169 -4.52 -10.80 -10.56
CA LEU A 169 -5.22 -9.76 -9.81
C LEU A 169 -5.82 -8.75 -10.79
N TYR A 170 -7.13 -8.61 -10.77
CA TYR A 170 -7.88 -7.66 -11.58
C TYR A 170 -8.24 -6.36 -10.86
N LYS A 171 -7.53 -6.01 -9.82
CA LYS A 171 -7.77 -4.79 -9.06
C LYS A 171 -7.50 -3.51 -9.85
N LEU A 172 -6.53 -3.56 -10.80
CA LEU A 172 -6.22 -2.46 -11.71
C LEU A 172 -6.70 -2.84 -13.12
N ARG A 173 -8.01 -2.93 -13.30
CA ARG A 173 -8.62 -3.39 -14.54
C ARG A 173 -9.23 -2.25 -15.34
N GLY A 174 -9.34 -2.46 -16.68
CA GLY A 174 -10.16 -1.62 -17.55
C GLY A 174 -11.67 -1.88 -17.36
N THR A 175 -12.47 -1.22 -18.17
CA THR A 175 -13.93 -1.40 -18.23
C THR A 175 -14.31 -2.82 -18.63
N ASP A 176 -13.53 -3.43 -19.52
CA ASP A 176 -13.68 -4.83 -19.91
C ASP A 176 -12.54 -5.67 -19.29
N LEU A 177 -12.89 -6.77 -18.61
CA LEU A 177 -11.91 -7.72 -18.05
C LEU A 177 -10.95 -8.29 -19.12
N LYS A 178 -11.34 -8.26 -20.38
CA LYS A 178 -10.55 -8.77 -21.51
C LYS A 178 -9.64 -7.71 -22.15
N THR A 179 -9.63 -6.49 -21.67
CA THR A 179 -8.73 -5.46 -22.12
C THR A 179 -7.75 -5.06 -21.04
N ALA A 180 -6.46 -4.94 -21.40
CA ALA A 180 -5.47 -4.42 -20.49
C ALA A 180 -5.65 -2.91 -20.35
N PRO A 181 -5.81 -2.37 -19.13
CA PRO A 181 -6.03 -0.95 -18.95
C PRO A 181 -4.75 -0.15 -19.20
N LEU A 182 -4.84 0.84 -20.07
CA LEU A 182 -3.75 1.80 -20.32
C LEU A 182 -3.90 3.06 -19.46
N GLU A 183 -5.08 3.28 -18.88
CA GLU A 183 -5.49 4.53 -18.25
C GLU A 183 -6.05 4.36 -16.82
N CYS A 184 -5.73 3.25 -16.15
CA CYS A 184 -6.06 3.10 -14.73
C CYS A 184 -5.28 4.11 -13.90
N ASN A 185 -5.99 4.81 -13.00
CA ASN A 185 -5.32 5.60 -11.97
C ASN A 185 -4.54 4.70 -11.01
N ASN A 186 -3.44 5.24 -10.49
CA ASN A 186 -2.72 4.59 -9.40
C ASN A 186 -3.23 5.16 -8.08
N VAL A 187 -3.95 4.35 -7.32
CA VAL A 187 -4.41 4.71 -5.97
C VAL A 187 -3.22 4.73 -5.03
N VAL A 188 -2.98 5.88 -4.39
CA VAL A 188 -1.84 6.09 -3.49
C VAL A 188 -2.27 6.15 -2.03
N LEU A 189 -3.40 6.83 -1.76
CA LEU A 189 -3.94 7.03 -0.42
C LEU A 189 -5.45 6.84 -0.45
N ARG A 190 -5.96 5.98 0.40
CA ARG A 190 -7.41 5.72 0.51
C ARG A 190 -7.86 5.40 1.93
N LEU A 191 -9.14 5.60 2.18
CA LEU A 191 -9.76 5.50 3.50
C LEU A 191 -9.58 4.11 4.15
N SER A 192 -9.69 3.01 3.40
CA SER A 192 -9.48 1.66 3.95
C SER A 192 -8.09 1.46 4.56
N GLU A 193 -7.05 2.08 3.98
CA GLU A 193 -5.73 2.04 4.60
C GLU A 193 -5.72 2.73 5.95
N VAL A 194 -6.43 3.86 6.09
CA VAL A 194 -6.50 4.60 7.37
C VAL A 194 -7.20 3.78 8.45
N TYR A 195 -8.29 3.06 8.11
CA TYR A 195 -8.90 2.08 9.00
C TYR A 195 -7.90 1.01 9.46
N LEU A 196 -7.09 0.50 8.53
CA LEU A 196 -6.08 -0.52 8.84
C LEU A 196 -4.86 0.03 9.57
N ILE A 197 -4.52 1.31 9.41
CA ILE A 197 -3.53 2.01 10.26
C ILE A 197 -4.04 2.09 11.69
N ALA A 198 -5.28 2.53 11.89
CA ALA A 198 -5.91 2.59 13.22
C ALA A 198 -6.01 1.20 13.86
N ALA A 199 -6.37 0.18 13.09
CA ALA A 199 -6.42 -1.20 13.56
C ALA A 199 -5.04 -1.71 13.98
N GLU A 200 -4.00 -1.49 13.20
CA GLU A 200 -2.65 -1.95 13.54
C GLU A 200 -2.08 -1.22 14.76
N ALA A 201 -2.16 0.09 14.75
CA ALA A 201 -1.68 0.91 15.85
C ALA A 201 -2.44 0.62 17.14
N GLY A 202 -3.78 0.46 17.07
CA GLY A 202 -4.61 0.08 18.22
C GLY A 202 -4.22 -1.29 18.80
N CYS A 203 -3.96 -2.28 17.91
CA CYS A 203 -3.49 -3.62 18.33
C CYS A 203 -2.16 -3.55 19.09
N LYS A 204 -1.23 -2.73 18.63
CA LYS A 204 0.08 -2.55 19.28
C LYS A 204 0.00 -1.79 20.58
N LEU A 205 -0.92 -0.84 20.72
CA LEU A 205 -1.10 -0.02 21.93
C LEU A 205 -1.81 -0.77 23.07
N GLY A 206 -2.74 -1.66 22.74
CA GLY A 206 -3.57 -2.32 23.75
C GLY A 206 -4.65 -1.42 24.39
N GLY A 207 -5.29 -1.90 25.44
CA GLY A 207 -6.30 -1.13 26.19
C GLY A 207 -7.46 -0.61 25.34
N ASP A 208 -7.90 0.62 25.60
CA ASP A 208 -9.03 1.24 24.87
C ASP A 208 -8.75 1.43 23.39
N ALA A 209 -7.48 1.68 23.01
CA ALA A 209 -7.08 1.79 21.62
C ALA A 209 -7.26 0.44 20.88
N ALA A 210 -7.03 -0.69 21.55
CA ALA A 210 -7.29 -2.00 20.95
C ALA A 210 -8.78 -2.26 20.74
N VAL A 211 -9.64 -1.83 21.67
CA VAL A 211 -11.10 -1.98 21.51
C VAL A 211 -11.59 -1.20 20.29
N GLN A 212 -11.16 0.04 20.14
CA GLN A 212 -11.52 0.87 18.98
C GLN A 212 -10.89 0.34 17.69
N GLY A 213 -9.59 -0.05 17.75
CA GLY A 213 -8.86 -0.62 16.61
C GLY A 213 -9.49 -1.90 16.07
N LEU A 214 -10.02 -2.76 16.95
CA LEU A 214 -10.81 -3.93 16.55
C LEU A 214 -12.09 -3.52 15.81
N GLY A 215 -12.77 -2.47 16.27
CA GLY A 215 -13.92 -1.90 15.55
C GLY A 215 -13.53 -1.51 14.12
N TYR A 216 -12.45 -0.77 13.95
CA TYR A 216 -11.95 -0.36 12.63
C TYR A 216 -11.52 -1.55 11.76
N LEU A 217 -10.90 -2.58 12.34
CA LEU A 217 -10.62 -3.81 11.61
C LEU A 217 -11.90 -4.46 11.09
N ASN A 218 -12.92 -4.54 11.93
CA ASN A 218 -14.18 -5.18 11.60
C ASN A 218 -14.99 -4.44 10.54
N GLU A 219 -14.86 -3.12 10.41
CA GLU A 219 -15.42 -2.39 9.26
C GLU A 219 -14.86 -2.91 7.92
N ILE A 220 -13.56 -3.18 7.84
CA ILE A 220 -12.93 -3.71 6.63
C ILE A 220 -13.27 -5.19 6.42
N VAL A 221 -13.27 -5.98 7.48
CA VAL A 221 -13.60 -7.43 7.44
C VAL A 221 -15.05 -7.63 6.97
N LYS A 222 -16.02 -6.92 7.59
CA LYS A 222 -17.45 -6.99 7.25
C LYS A 222 -17.76 -6.42 5.87
N ARG A 223 -17.00 -5.43 5.43
CA ARG A 223 -17.08 -4.97 4.06
C ARG A 223 -16.64 -6.04 3.06
N GLY A 224 -15.59 -6.84 3.38
CA GLY A 224 -15.19 -8.00 2.59
C GLY A 224 -16.25 -9.09 2.59
N ASN A 225 -16.68 -9.51 3.77
CA ASN A 225 -17.76 -10.49 3.99
C ASN A 225 -18.63 -10.03 5.18
N PRO A 226 -19.90 -9.63 4.96
CA PRO A 226 -20.78 -9.13 6.02
C PRO A 226 -21.06 -10.14 7.16
N ASP A 227 -20.90 -11.43 6.89
CA ASP A 227 -21.12 -12.51 7.85
C ASP A 227 -19.86 -12.83 8.69
N ASN A 228 -18.75 -12.14 8.42
CA ASN A 228 -17.47 -12.37 9.08
C ASN A 228 -17.15 -11.28 10.11
N GLU A 229 -16.53 -11.67 11.21
CA GLU A 229 -16.12 -10.78 12.30
C GLU A 229 -14.88 -11.32 13.01
N VAL A 230 -13.99 -10.42 13.40
CA VAL A 230 -12.83 -10.74 14.24
C VAL A 230 -13.21 -10.49 15.69
N THR A 231 -12.97 -11.48 16.57
CA THR A 231 -13.15 -11.31 18.01
C THR A 231 -11.94 -10.67 18.66
N MET A 232 -12.07 -10.16 19.89
CA MET A 232 -10.92 -9.63 20.64
C MET A 232 -9.83 -10.69 20.88
N ALA A 233 -10.19 -11.96 20.98
CA ALA A 233 -9.24 -13.06 21.17
C ALA A 233 -8.40 -13.31 19.90
N ASP A 234 -8.97 -13.06 18.74
CA ASP A 234 -8.33 -13.25 17.44
C ASP A 234 -7.66 -11.95 16.91
N TYR A 235 -7.86 -10.84 17.61
CA TYR A 235 -7.30 -9.55 17.23
C TYR A 235 -5.81 -9.48 17.57
N THR A 236 -5.00 -10.02 16.70
CA THR A 236 -3.54 -10.05 16.79
C THR A 236 -2.92 -9.23 15.67
N LEU A 237 -1.65 -8.84 15.84
CA LEU A 237 -0.91 -8.16 14.79
C LEU A 237 -0.89 -8.97 13.48
N ASP A 238 -0.68 -10.28 13.57
CA ASP A 238 -0.68 -11.15 12.38
C ASP A 238 -2.04 -11.13 11.68
N ARG A 239 -3.14 -11.17 12.43
CA ARG A 239 -4.49 -11.08 11.84
C ARG A 239 -4.73 -9.73 11.15
N VAL A 240 -4.24 -8.63 11.73
CA VAL A 240 -4.31 -7.30 11.10
C VAL A 240 -3.47 -7.25 9.82
N LEU A 241 -2.23 -7.77 9.87
CA LEU A 241 -1.36 -7.82 8.69
C LEU A 241 -1.90 -8.71 7.57
N ASP A 242 -2.65 -9.76 7.92
CA ASP A 242 -3.36 -10.60 6.94
C ASP A 242 -4.51 -9.83 6.30
N GLU A 243 -5.28 -9.07 7.09
CA GLU A 243 -6.33 -8.21 6.53
C GLU A 243 -5.76 -7.11 5.63
N ARG A 244 -4.66 -6.46 6.06
CA ARG A 244 -3.93 -5.49 5.22
C ARG A 244 -3.49 -6.13 3.91
N SER A 245 -2.99 -7.37 3.93
CA SER A 245 -2.55 -8.06 2.71
C SER A 245 -3.69 -8.34 1.74
N LYS A 246 -4.89 -8.65 2.25
CA LYS A 246 -6.09 -8.86 1.43
C LYS A 246 -6.59 -7.54 0.85
N GLU A 247 -6.71 -6.55 1.70
CA GLU A 247 -7.32 -5.27 1.34
C GLU A 247 -6.43 -4.44 0.41
N LEU A 248 -5.13 -4.38 0.69
CA LEU A 248 -4.16 -3.52 0.02
C LEU A 248 -3.34 -4.26 -1.04
N VAL A 249 -3.80 -5.42 -1.50
CA VAL A 249 -3.12 -6.18 -2.55
C VAL A 249 -2.95 -5.35 -3.82
N GLY A 250 -1.74 -5.37 -4.39
CA GLY A 250 -1.41 -4.62 -5.60
C GLY A 250 -1.15 -3.12 -5.40
N GLU A 251 -1.24 -2.61 -4.15
CA GLU A 251 -1.01 -1.19 -3.84
C GLU A 251 0.38 -0.90 -3.23
N GLY A 252 1.28 -1.89 -3.21
CA GLY A 252 2.68 -1.69 -2.80
C GLY A 252 2.95 -1.77 -1.29
N HIS A 253 1.98 -2.16 -0.45
CA HIS A 253 2.13 -2.12 1.01
C HIS A 253 2.81 -3.37 1.61
N ARG A 254 2.52 -4.58 1.11
CA ARG A 254 2.86 -5.84 1.77
C ARG A 254 4.34 -5.99 2.11
N PHE A 255 5.23 -5.61 1.22
CA PHE A 255 6.68 -5.70 1.44
C PHE A 255 7.10 -4.88 2.66
N PHE A 256 6.70 -3.63 2.72
CA PHE A 256 7.01 -2.74 3.83
C PHE A 256 6.32 -3.16 5.14
N ASP A 257 5.08 -3.67 5.07
CA ASP A 257 4.37 -4.19 6.23
C ASP A 257 5.09 -5.36 6.88
N LEU A 258 5.68 -6.25 6.08
CA LEU A 258 6.48 -7.37 6.58
C LEU A 258 7.80 -6.90 7.19
N LEU A 259 8.54 -6.05 6.47
CA LEU A 259 9.85 -5.56 6.95
C LEU A 259 9.75 -4.82 8.27
N ARG A 260 8.84 -3.83 8.37
CA ARG A 260 8.70 -3.00 9.58
C ARG A 260 8.16 -3.75 10.80
N ASN A 261 7.55 -4.91 10.59
CA ASN A 261 7.05 -5.77 11.66
C ASN A 261 7.93 -7.01 11.89
N GLY A 262 9.14 -7.08 11.32
CA GLY A 262 10.08 -8.17 11.54
C GLY A 262 9.59 -9.53 11.05
N LYS A 263 8.82 -9.56 9.94
CA LYS A 263 8.19 -10.76 9.41
C LYS A 263 8.90 -11.29 8.18
N THR A 264 9.03 -12.60 8.08
CA THR A 264 9.57 -13.30 6.91
C THR A 264 8.70 -13.07 5.67
N ILE A 265 9.32 -12.76 4.55
CA ILE A 265 8.68 -12.63 3.24
C ILE A 265 8.53 -14.03 2.66
N VAL A 266 7.29 -14.52 2.51
CA VAL A 266 6.98 -15.84 1.97
C VAL A 266 6.46 -15.69 0.55
N ARG A 267 7.20 -16.25 -0.43
CA ARG A 267 6.86 -16.26 -1.86
C ARG A 267 6.54 -17.67 -2.37
N LYS A 268 6.29 -18.60 -1.46
CA LYS A 268 6.06 -20.01 -1.75
C LYS A 268 4.88 -20.21 -2.71
N GLY A 269 5.09 -21.05 -3.72
CA GLY A 269 4.10 -21.27 -4.78
C GLY A 269 3.94 -20.11 -5.74
N GLY A 270 4.87 -19.14 -5.74
CA GLY A 270 4.93 -18.06 -6.73
C GLY A 270 5.57 -18.51 -8.04
N TYR A 271 5.22 -17.81 -9.13
CA TYR A 271 5.91 -17.95 -10.40
C TYR A 271 7.14 -17.03 -10.42
N HIS A 272 8.18 -17.46 -9.75
CA HIS A 272 9.43 -16.70 -9.67
C HIS A 272 10.59 -17.55 -10.23
N LEU A 273 11.74 -16.88 -10.45
CA LEU A 273 12.92 -17.54 -10.99
C LEU A 273 13.40 -18.65 -10.02
N PRO A 274 13.87 -19.80 -10.52
CA PRO A 274 14.36 -20.90 -9.67
C PRO A 274 15.50 -20.51 -8.74
N SER A 275 16.22 -19.42 -9.05
CA SER A 275 17.32 -18.89 -8.24
C SER A 275 16.87 -17.95 -7.11
N VAL A 276 15.57 -17.73 -6.96
CA VAL A 276 15.04 -16.82 -5.94
C VAL A 276 14.49 -17.65 -4.78
N ASP A 277 14.95 -17.36 -3.55
CA ASP A 277 14.51 -18.04 -2.35
C ASP A 277 13.00 -17.88 -2.15
N GLU A 278 12.31 -18.95 -1.76
CA GLU A 278 10.87 -18.93 -1.49
C GLU A 278 10.54 -18.19 -0.18
N GLU A 279 11.46 -18.16 0.75
CA GLU A 279 11.35 -17.47 2.04
C GLU A 279 12.59 -16.58 2.23
N VAL A 280 12.37 -15.33 2.65
CA VAL A 280 13.43 -14.35 2.88
C VAL A 280 13.15 -13.65 4.21
N ASP A 281 14.11 -13.67 5.11
CA ASP A 281 13.98 -12.96 6.37
C ASP A 281 13.99 -11.45 6.16
N TRP A 282 13.26 -10.75 7.02
CA TRP A 282 13.08 -9.30 6.94
C TRP A 282 14.39 -8.50 6.99
N ASP A 283 15.41 -9.02 7.68
CA ASP A 283 16.72 -8.42 7.85
C ASP A 283 17.74 -8.85 6.78
N PHE A 284 17.32 -9.65 5.80
CA PHE A 284 18.19 -10.01 4.69
C PHE A 284 18.65 -8.76 3.94
N TYR A 285 19.94 -8.56 3.83
CA TYR A 285 20.53 -7.31 3.31
C TYR A 285 19.97 -6.85 1.95
N LYS A 286 19.54 -7.78 1.08
CA LYS A 286 18.93 -7.46 -0.23
C LYS A 286 17.51 -6.92 -0.15
N CYS A 287 16.91 -6.87 1.04
CA CYS A 287 15.66 -6.13 1.25
C CYS A 287 15.86 -4.61 1.11
N VAL A 288 17.10 -4.15 1.23
CA VAL A 288 17.52 -2.77 0.91
C VAL A 288 18.35 -2.82 -0.37
N LEU A 289 18.02 -2.01 -1.37
CA LEU A 289 18.76 -1.99 -2.63
C LEU A 289 20.16 -1.37 -2.46
N PRO A 290 21.16 -1.79 -3.27
CA PRO A 290 22.47 -1.15 -3.26
C PRO A 290 22.37 0.28 -3.80
N ILE A 291 23.25 1.14 -3.32
CA ILE A 291 23.47 2.44 -3.95
C ILE A 291 24.19 2.19 -5.29
N PRO A 292 23.72 2.76 -6.42
CA PRO A 292 24.35 2.58 -7.71
C PRO A 292 25.82 3.04 -7.70
N GLU A 293 26.68 2.29 -8.40
CA GLU A 293 28.14 2.52 -8.43
C GLU A 293 28.50 3.94 -8.89
N ASP A 294 27.78 4.47 -9.88
CA ASP A 294 27.99 5.81 -10.41
C ASP A 294 27.86 6.91 -9.34
N GLN A 295 27.08 6.67 -8.28
CA GLN A 295 26.92 7.66 -7.20
C GLN A 295 28.21 7.87 -6.40
N PHE A 296 29.07 6.85 -6.29
CA PHE A 296 30.34 6.94 -5.59
C PHE A 296 31.39 7.73 -6.38
N ILE A 297 31.25 7.84 -7.71
CA ILE A 297 32.09 8.68 -8.56
C ILE A 297 31.90 10.16 -8.20
N PHE A 298 30.64 10.55 -7.96
CA PHE A 298 30.26 11.92 -7.63
C PHE A 298 30.34 12.23 -6.14
N SER A 299 30.19 11.24 -5.30
CA SER A 299 30.20 11.37 -3.84
C SER A 299 31.10 10.27 -3.21
N PRO A 300 32.42 10.38 -3.28
CA PRO A 300 33.35 9.35 -2.81
C PRO A 300 33.23 9.03 -1.31
N GLU A 301 32.77 9.99 -0.51
CA GLU A 301 32.56 9.82 0.94
C GLU A 301 31.27 9.06 1.29
N MET A 302 30.46 8.72 0.28
CA MET A 302 29.21 8.00 0.51
C MET A 302 29.50 6.54 0.88
N GLU A 303 28.82 6.04 1.90
CA GLU A 303 28.92 4.64 2.32
C GLU A 303 27.84 3.78 1.67
N GLN A 304 28.24 2.61 1.18
CA GLN A 304 27.32 1.60 0.64
C GLN A 304 26.43 1.01 1.73
N ASN A 305 25.24 0.54 1.36
CA ASN A 305 24.36 -0.19 2.26
C ASN A 305 25.04 -1.49 2.76
N PRO A 306 24.81 -1.89 4.02
CA PRO A 306 25.40 -3.10 4.60
C PRO A 306 25.14 -4.34 3.74
N GLY A 307 26.13 -5.22 3.65
CA GLY A 307 26.05 -6.48 2.89
C GLY A 307 26.41 -6.39 1.41
N TYR A 308 26.56 -5.19 0.87
CA TYR A 308 27.06 -5.00 -0.48
C TYR A 308 28.55 -4.68 -0.52
N PRO A 309 29.27 -5.03 -1.60
CA PRO A 309 30.67 -4.70 -1.71
C PRO A 309 30.87 -3.18 -1.65
N LYS A 310 31.95 -2.78 -0.97
CA LYS A 310 32.45 -1.41 -1.10
C LYS A 310 33.22 -1.36 -2.42
N ASN A 311 32.81 -0.52 -3.33
CA ASN A 311 33.55 -0.28 -4.56
C ASN A 311 34.76 0.62 -4.30
#